data_f2d0b30ace30528b3e38e28ab0735a17
#
_entry.id   f2d0b30ace30528b3e38e28ab0735a17
#
_cell.length_a   1.000
_cell.length_b   1.000
_cell.length_c   1.000
_cell.angle_alpha   90.00
_cell.angle_beta   90.00
_cell.angle_gamma   90.00
#
_symmetry.space_group_name_H-M   'P 1'
#
loop_
_entity.id
_entity.type
_entity.pdbx_description
1 polymer ?
#
loop_
_entity_poly.entity_id
_entity_poly.type
_entity_poly.pdbx_seq_one_letter_code
_entity_poly.pdbx_strand_id
1 'polypeptide(L)'
;MSTATFTPGLEVSGVQRTVVSEGTGDALKEGDWVKLGFSAFDATTGEKLGDAGYNDTDYLPQQLTAGSGFSQLIGCAPIGSRLVVTLPASESGGAQVYVLDVLGTTPTAAWGAQQDPVAGMPTVTLGADGTPTVAIPDAAAPTDIQISVLKKGDGPEVASGDTTLLQYYGVNWADGQSFDSSWSRGGTPISSQGNAYVPGFVQALDGQTVGSQVLVVIPPALGYGDQAQGSIPANSTLVFVIDILATQHAKTQ
;
A
#
# COMPACT_ATOMS: atom_id res chain seq x y z
N MET A 1 -6.57 18.72 -9.62
CA MET A 1 -5.65 18.69 -10.78
C MET A 1 -4.98 20.05 -10.89
N SER A 2 -3.65 20.04 -11.02
CA SER A 2 -2.86 21.26 -11.12
C SER A 2 -2.66 21.68 -12.58
N THR A 3 -2.60 22.97 -12.81
CA THR A 3 -2.18 23.57 -14.09
C THR A 3 -0.83 24.25 -13.89
N ALA A 4 0.03 24.16 -14.89
CA ALA A 4 1.28 24.93 -14.92
C ALA A 4 1.31 25.77 -16.20
N THR A 5 1.82 27.00 -16.07
CA THR A 5 2.10 27.85 -17.20
C THR A 5 3.58 28.23 -17.13
N PHE A 6 4.35 27.85 -18.12
CA PHE A 6 5.75 28.19 -18.25
C PHE A 6 6.11 28.40 -19.73
N THR A 7 7.22 29.07 -19.98
CA THR A 7 7.68 29.29 -21.37
C THR A 7 8.16 27.95 -21.94
N PRO A 8 7.63 27.49 -23.08
CA PRO A 8 8.15 26.31 -23.78
C PRO A 8 9.63 26.45 -24.15
N GLY A 9 10.31 25.29 -24.28
CA GLY A 9 11.75 25.27 -24.56
C GLY A 9 12.60 25.40 -23.29
N LEU A 10 12.06 24.99 -22.12
CA LEU A 10 12.82 25.01 -20.88
C LEU A 10 13.97 24.01 -20.93
N GLU A 11 15.21 24.51 -20.83
CA GLU A 11 16.42 23.67 -20.72
C GLU A 11 16.58 23.21 -19.27
N VAL A 12 16.47 21.88 -19.06
CA VAL A 12 16.60 21.26 -17.74
C VAL A 12 17.91 20.47 -17.71
N SER A 13 18.91 20.99 -17.00
CA SER A 13 20.24 20.38 -16.87
C SER A 13 20.36 19.44 -15.66
N GLY A 14 19.39 19.46 -14.76
CA GLY A 14 19.39 18.65 -13.53
C GLY A 14 18.06 18.69 -12.79
N VAL A 15 17.97 17.87 -11.76
CA VAL A 15 16.82 17.89 -10.85
C VAL A 15 16.84 19.20 -10.07
N GLN A 16 15.77 19.98 -10.17
CA GLN A 16 15.56 21.18 -9.38
C GLN A 16 14.21 21.09 -8.68
N ARG A 17 14.16 21.64 -7.49
CA ARG A 17 12.97 21.64 -6.65
C ARG A 17 12.72 23.05 -6.12
N THR A 18 11.48 23.50 -6.26
CA THR A 18 11.02 24.80 -5.71
C THR A 18 9.72 24.59 -4.95
N VAL A 19 9.64 25.10 -3.74
CA VAL A 19 8.39 25.15 -2.98
C VAL A 19 7.60 26.37 -3.47
N VAL A 20 6.43 26.14 -4.07
CA VAL A 20 5.53 27.17 -4.58
C VAL A 20 4.63 27.70 -3.47
N SER A 21 4.12 26.77 -2.65
CA SER A 21 3.40 27.11 -1.41
C SER A 21 3.77 26.11 -0.34
N GLU A 22 4.07 26.61 0.85
CA GLU A 22 4.35 25.77 2.01
C GLU A 22 3.04 25.34 2.66
N GLY A 23 2.92 24.06 2.98
CA GLY A 23 1.79 23.52 3.73
C GLY A 23 1.85 23.87 5.21
N THR A 24 0.73 23.71 5.89
CA THR A 24 0.60 23.99 7.33
C THR A 24 0.51 22.73 8.19
N GLY A 25 0.53 21.56 7.56
CA GLY A 25 0.52 20.27 8.26
C GLY A 25 1.89 19.88 8.79
N ASP A 26 1.99 18.66 9.31
CA ASP A 26 3.25 18.13 9.83
C ASP A 26 4.30 18.00 8.73
N ALA A 27 5.57 18.23 9.08
CA ALA A 27 6.69 17.99 8.19
C ALA A 27 6.87 16.49 7.98
N LEU A 28 7.11 16.08 6.73
CA LEU A 28 7.38 14.69 6.38
C LEU A 28 8.67 14.20 7.03
N LYS A 29 8.67 12.93 7.42
CA LYS A 29 9.81 12.24 8.06
C LYS A 29 10.21 11.01 7.25
N GLU A 30 11.45 10.61 7.40
CA GLU A 30 11.91 9.32 6.88
C GLU A 30 11.02 8.17 7.39
N GLY A 31 10.64 7.27 6.50
CA GLY A 31 9.74 6.16 6.76
C GLY A 31 8.26 6.45 6.49
N ASP A 32 7.86 7.72 6.37
CA ASP A 32 6.47 8.07 6.06
C ASP A 32 6.04 7.51 4.70
N TRP A 33 4.81 7.01 4.63
CA TRP A 33 4.14 6.65 3.40
C TRP A 33 3.32 7.84 2.91
N VAL A 34 3.84 8.56 1.93
CA VAL A 34 3.35 9.85 1.50
C VAL A 34 2.32 9.71 0.40
N LYS A 35 1.14 10.32 0.59
CA LYS A 35 0.12 10.53 -0.44
C LYS A 35 0.48 11.77 -1.25
N LEU A 36 0.62 11.61 -2.56
CA LEU A 36 0.92 12.69 -3.49
C LEU A 36 -0.16 12.80 -4.56
N GLY A 37 -0.51 14.04 -4.91
CA GLY A 37 -1.09 14.36 -6.21
C GLY A 37 -0.04 14.99 -7.10
N PHE A 38 -0.03 14.64 -8.40
CA PHE A 38 0.90 15.27 -9.32
C PHE A 38 0.32 15.48 -10.71
N SER A 39 0.86 16.49 -11.41
CA SER A 39 0.67 16.69 -12.83
C SER A 39 2.05 16.81 -13.49
N ALA A 40 2.24 16.11 -14.61
CA ALA A 40 3.47 16.08 -15.39
C ALA A 40 3.30 16.84 -16.71
N PHE A 41 4.30 17.57 -17.11
CA PHE A 41 4.34 18.37 -18.35
C PHE A 41 5.67 18.14 -19.08
N ASP A 42 5.62 18.14 -20.40
CA ASP A 42 6.82 18.16 -21.24
C ASP A 42 7.48 19.54 -21.13
N ALA A 43 8.78 19.58 -20.75
CA ALA A 43 9.50 20.82 -20.54
C ALA A 43 9.76 21.60 -21.84
N THR A 44 9.79 20.92 -22.99
CA THR A 44 10.07 21.50 -24.30
C THR A 44 8.83 22.11 -24.92
N THR A 45 7.69 21.40 -24.85
CA THR A 45 6.44 21.81 -25.48
C THR A 45 5.48 22.51 -24.55
N GLY A 46 5.58 22.28 -23.23
CA GLY A 46 4.62 22.71 -22.24
C GLY A 46 3.34 21.85 -22.20
N GLU A 47 3.27 20.79 -23.00
CA GLU A 47 2.11 19.92 -23.08
C GLU A 47 1.98 19.10 -21.79
N LYS A 48 0.73 18.93 -21.30
CA LYS A 48 0.45 18.07 -20.15
C LYS A 48 0.56 16.60 -20.56
N LEU A 49 1.43 15.86 -19.90
CA LEU A 49 1.65 14.43 -20.11
C LEU A 49 0.67 13.55 -19.32
N GLY A 50 0.21 14.03 -18.16
CA GLY A 50 -0.73 13.30 -17.32
C GLY A 50 -0.81 13.84 -15.90
N ASP A 51 -1.66 13.20 -15.12
CA ASP A 51 -1.81 13.45 -13.68
C ASP A 51 -2.22 12.17 -12.95
N ALA A 52 -1.90 12.08 -11.67
CA ALA A 52 -2.34 11.02 -10.77
C ALA A 52 -2.28 11.47 -9.31
N GLY A 53 -2.85 10.66 -8.41
CA GLY A 53 -2.81 10.85 -6.95
C GLY A 53 -3.83 11.83 -6.40
N TYR A 54 -4.65 12.45 -7.25
CA TYR A 54 -5.76 13.30 -6.81
C TYR A 54 -7.06 12.54 -6.52
N ASN A 55 -7.05 11.26 -6.84
CA ASN A 55 -8.09 10.30 -6.49
C ASN A 55 -7.45 9.22 -5.61
N ASP A 56 -8.12 8.81 -4.55
CA ASP A 56 -7.58 7.87 -3.56
C ASP A 56 -7.25 6.47 -4.11
N THR A 57 -7.61 6.17 -5.36
CA THR A 57 -7.41 4.86 -6.00
C THR A 57 -6.56 4.89 -7.27
N ASP A 58 -5.96 6.01 -7.64
CA ASP A 58 -5.21 6.11 -8.91
C ASP A 58 -3.69 6.11 -8.74
N TYR A 59 -3.20 6.25 -7.49
CA TYR A 59 -1.78 6.22 -7.16
C TYR A 59 -1.53 5.78 -5.72
N LEU A 60 -0.66 4.78 -5.52
CA LEU A 60 -0.31 4.33 -4.17
C LEU A 60 0.60 5.31 -3.45
N PRO A 61 0.48 5.43 -2.12
CA PRO A 61 1.46 6.14 -1.31
C PRO A 61 2.88 5.64 -1.55
N GLN A 62 3.84 6.55 -1.53
CA GLN A 62 5.26 6.23 -1.72
C GLN A 62 6.02 6.39 -0.41
N GLN A 63 6.90 5.44 -0.08
CA GLN A 63 7.72 5.55 1.13
C GLN A 63 8.82 6.60 0.96
N LEU A 64 8.91 7.50 1.92
CA LEU A 64 9.99 8.48 2.01
C LEU A 64 11.25 7.80 2.58
N THR A 65 12.14 7.37 1.68
CA THR A 65 13.39 6.71 2.07
C THR A 65 14.54 7.66 1.84
N ALA A 66 15.41 7.85 2.85
CA ALA A 66 16.56 8.73 2.77
C ALA A 66 17.47 8.38 1.58
N GLY A 67 17.91 9.39 0.84
CA GLY A 67 18.79 9.23 -0.33
C GLY A 67 18.10 8.69 -1.59
N SER A 68 16.79 8.35 -1.53
CA SER A 68 16.04 7.95 -2.72
C SER A 68 15.79 9.14 -3.66
N GLY A 69 15.56 8.86 -4.95
CA GLY A 69 15.12 9.90 -5.89
C GLY A 69 13.84 10.61 -5.41
N PHE A 70 12.92 9.86 -4.84
CA PHE A 70 11.67 10.41 -4.29
C PHE A 70 11.93 11.40 -3.16
N SER A 71 12.85 11.10 -2.22
CA SER A 71 13.21 12.02 -1.14
C SER A 71 13.89 13.30 -1.64
N GLN A 72 14.59 13.23 -2.76
CA GLN A 72 15.18 14.42 -3.42
C GLN A 72 14.10 15.33 -4.02
N LEU A 73 12.99 14.75 -4.51
CA LEU A 73 11.89 15.50 -5.12
C LEU A 73 11.04 16.24 -4.09
N ILE A 74 10.68 15.61 -2.97
CA ILE A 74 9.75 16.19 -1.98
C ILE A 74 10.45 16.68 -0.71
N GLY A 75 11.61 16.13 -0.33
CA GLY A 75 12.31 16.47 0.92
C GLY A 75 11.42 16.27 2.14
N CYS A 76 11.59 17.12 3.15
CA CYS A 76 10.76 17.16 4.36
C CYS A 76 9.62 18.20 4.24
N ALA A 77 9.06 18.38 3.03
CA ALA A 77 8.00 19.37 2.82
C ALA A 77 6.78 19.06 3.73
N PRO A 78 6.20 20.07 4.40
CA PRO A 78 5.00 19.87 5.21
C PRO A 78 3.81 19.39 4.38
N ILE A 79 2.91 18.63 5.00
CA ILE A 79 1.63 18.24 4.39
C ILE A 79 0.85 19.49 4.00
N GLY A 80 0.29 19.50 2.78
CA GLY A 80 -0.36 20.65 2.15
C GLY A 80 0.57 21.48 1.28
N SER A 81 1.87 21.15 1.19
CA SER A 81 2.82 21.86 0.33
C SER A 81 2.57 21.55 -1.14
N ARG A 82 2.80 22.58 -1.99
CA ARG A 82 2.92 22.43 -3.44
C ARG A 82 4.35 22.72 -3.88
N LEU A 83 4.88 21.82 -4.69
CA LEU A 83 6.23 21.93 -5.23
C LEU A 83 6.20 21.89 -6.76
N VAL A 84 7.16 22.56 -7.36
CA VAL A 84 7.53 22.36 -8.77
C VAL A 84 8.87 21.66 -8.80
N VAL A 85 8.97 20.58 -9.57
CA VAL A 85 10.18 19.79 -9.73
C VAL A 85 10.47 19.65 -11.22
N THR A 86 11.72 19.87 -11.61
CA THR A 86 12.18 19.61 -12.97
C THR A 86 13.05 18.36 -13.01
N LEU A 87 12.82 17.51 -14.00
CA LEU A 87 13.63 16.32 -14.28
C LEU A 87 14.29 16.47 -15.65
N PRO A 88 15.61 16.26 -15.74
CA PRO A 88 16.32 16.32 -17.02
C PRO A 88 15.87 15.18 -17.94
N ALA A 89 16.11 15.33 -19.22
CA ALA A 89 15.94 14.26 -20.19
C ALA A 89 16.76 13.03 -19.81
N SER A 90 16.20 11.85 -20.04
CA SER A 90 16.82 10.55 -19.83
C SER A 90 16.75 9.72 -21.11
N GLU A 91 17.37 8.53 -21.09
CA GLU A 91 17.26 7.58 -22.22
C GLU A 91 15.82 7.17 -22.52
N SER A 92 14.93 7.24 -21.51
CA SER A 92 13.52 6.82 -21.61
C SER A 92 12.55 7.96 -21.91
N GLY A 93 12.97 9.23 -21.92
CA GLY A 93 12.06 10.35 -22.16
C GLY A 93 12.71 11.73 -22.14
N GLY A 94 11.98 12.72 -22.66
CA GLY A 94 12.35 14.14 -22.64
C GLY A 94 12.35 14.73 -21.23
N ALA A 95 12.87 15.95 -21.11
CA ALA A 95 12.83 16.69 -19.86
C ALA A 95 11.38 17.00 -19.44
N GLN A 96 11.13 16.95 -18.15
CA GLN A 96 9.75 17.08 -17.59
C GLN A 96 9.70 18.09 -16.45
N VAL A 97 8.53 18.72 -16.31
CA VAL A 97 8.17 19.56 -15.19
C VAL A 97 7.00 18.88 -14.44
N TYR A 98 7.17 18.69 -13.16
CA TYR A 98 6.12 18.17 -12.27
C TYR A 98 5.61 19.26 -11.34
N VAL A 99 4.31 19.32 -11.18
CA VAL A 99 3.66 20.00 -10.05
C VAL A 99 3.25 18.91 -9.09
N LEU A 100 3.80 18.91 -7.87
CA LEU A 100 3.57 17.93 -6.83
C LEU A 100 2.80 18.58 -5.68
N ASP A 101 1.76 17.92 -5.20
CA ASP A 101 1.01 18.29 -4.01
C ASP A 101 1.20 17.22 -2.93
N VAL A 102 1.68 17.59 -1.75
CA VAL A 102 1.79 16.70 -0.59
C VAL A 102 0.43 16.64 0.10
N LEU A 103 -0.32 15.57 -0.12
CA LEU A 103 -1.71 15.46 0.33
C LEU A 103 -1.85 14.92 1.76
N GLY A 104 -0.89 14.12 2.21
CA GLY A 104 -0.92 13.51 3.54
C GLY A 104 0.02 12.32 3.65
N THR A 105 -0.17 11.55 4.72
CA THR A 105 0.51 10.27 4.94
C THR A 105 -0.51 9.15 5.14
N THR A 106 -0.07 7.92 4.91
CA THR A 106 -0.85 6.70 5.17
C THR A 106 -0.29 6.01 6.41
N PRO A 107 -1.12 5.64 7.39
CA PRO A 107 -0.67 4.82 8.53
C PRO A 107 -0.08 3.49 8.08
N THR A 108 0.81 2.91 8.89
CA THR A 108 1.41 1.59 8.62
C THR A 108 0.67 0.42 9.28
N ALA A 109 -0.49 0.68 9.90
CA ALA A 109 -1.39 -0.31 10.45
C ALA A 109 -2.85 0.08 10.19
N ALA A 110 -3.75 -0.88 10.16
CA ALA A 110 -5.19 -0.65 9.95
C ALA A 110 -5.79 0.21 11.07
N TRP A 111 -6.58 1.23 10.67
CA TRP A 111 -7.14 2.25 11.56
C TRP A 111 -8.66 2.19 11.69
N GLY A 112 -9.32 1.26 11.01
CA GLY A 112 -10.78 1.14 10.99
C GLY A 112 -11.40 0.83 12.34
N ALA A 113 -12.71 0.94 12.43
CA ALA A 113 -13.48 0.65 13.63
C ALA A 113 -13.45 -0.85 13.97
N GLN A 114 -13.18 -1.15 15.25
CA GLN A 114 -13.15 -2.52 15.76
C GLN A 114 -14.50 -3.23 15.52
N GLN A 115 -14.42 -4.49 15.10
CA GLN A 115 -15.59 -5.37 14.90
C GLN A 115 -15.63 -6.48 15.96
N ASP A 116 -16.81 -7.04 16.15
CA ASP A 116 -16.99 -8.15 17.07
C ASP A 116 -16.32 -9.44 16.55
N PRO A 117 -15.69 -10.22 17.42
CA PRO A 117 -15.09 -11.50 17.05
C PRO A 117 -16.11 -12.49 16.49
N VAL A 118 -15.73 -13.22 15.46
CA VAL A 118 -16.52 -14.31 14.89
C VAL A 118 -16.19 -15.63 15.60
N ALA A 119 -17.21 -16.31 16.12
CA ALA A 119 -17.03 -17.58 16.84
C ALA A 119 -16.38 -18.64 15.92
N GLY A 120 -15.43 -19.39 16.48
CA GLY A 120 -14.69 -20.44 15.76
C GLY A 120 -13.50 -19.94 14.94
N MET A 121 -13.35 -18.64 14.73
CA MET A 121 -12.17 -18.05 14.11
C MET A 121 -10.99 -17.97 15.09
N PRO A 122 -9.72 -17.95 14.61
CA PRO A 122 -8.57 -17.65 15.44
C PRO A 122 -8.71 -16.32 16.17
N THR A 123 -8.15 -16.22 17.37
CA THR A 123 -8.12 -14.96 18.12
C THR A 123 -6.87 -14.17 17.77
N VAL A 124 -7.05 -12.88 17.52
CA VAL A 124 -5.95 -11.95 17.18
C VAL A 124 -5.77 -10.93 18.30
N THR A 125 -4.54 -10.79 18.78
CA THR A 125 -4.15 -9.71 19.70
C THR A 125 -3.05 -8.89 19.04
N LEU A 126 -3.05 -7.57 19.27
CA LEU A 126 -2.07 -6.66 18.69
C LEU A 126 -1.08 -6.20 19.74
N GLY A 127 0.21 -6.24 19.39
CA GLY A 127 1.26 -5.59 20.15
C GLY A 127 1.17 -4.06 20.12
N ALA A 128 1.99 -3.38 20.90
CA ALA A 128 2.01 -1.91 20.94
C ALA A 128 2.44 -1.28 19.60
N ASP A 129 3.18 -2.02 18.79
CA ASP A 129 3.63 -1.65 17.44
C ASP A 129 2.65 -2.09 16.32
N GLY A 130 1.49 -2.65 16.71
CA GLY A 130 0.49 -3.18 15.79
C GLY A 130 0.76 -4.60 15.29
N THR A 131 1.89 -5.23 15.67
CA THR A 131 2.20 -6.61 15.25
C THR A 131 1.17 -7.59 15.77
N PRO A 132 0.51 -8.38 14.89
CA PRO A 132 -0.46 -9.38 15.32
C PRO A 132 0.19 -10.59 16.01
N THR A 133 -0.53 -11.14 16.99
CA THR A 133 -0.32 -12.50 17.49
C THR A 133 -1.61 -13.29 17.28
N VAL A 134 -1.51 -14.48 16.71
CA VAL A 134 -2.67 -15.31 16.35
C VAL A 134 -2.70 -16.55 17.24
N ALA A 135 -3.80 -16.76 17.94
CA ALA A 135 -4.06 -17.99 18.69
C ALA A 135 -5.06 -18.85 17.91
N ILE A 136 -4.61 -20.02 17.49
CA ILE A 136 -5.43 -21.01 16.77
C ILE A 136 -6.37 -21.71 17.78
N PRO A 137 -7.67 -21.86 17.51
CA PRO A 137 -8.57 -22.62 18.38
C PRO A 137 -8.22 -24.11 18.38
N ASP A 138 -8.50 -24.78 19.49
CA ASP A 138 -8.38 -26.26 19.58
C ASP A 138 -9.55 -26.93 18.81
N ALA A 139 -9.49 -26.87 17.50
CA ALA A 139 -10.48 -27.39 16.58
C ALA A 139 -9.83 -27.87 15.27
N ALA A 140 -10.54 -28.71 14.53
CA ALA A 140 -10.13 -29.07 13.18
C ALA A 140 -10.11 -27.85 12.26
N ALA A 141 -9.12 -27.82 11.34
CA ALA A 141 -9.04 -26.77 10.32
C ALA A 141 -10.31 -26.75 9.45
N PRO A 142 -10.86 -25.57 9.12
CA PRO A 142 -11.99 -25.45 8.20
C PRO A 142 -11.66 -26.01 6.81
N THR A 143 -12.62 -26.61 6.14
CA THR A 143 -12.52 -27.07 4.75
C THR A 143 -12.80 -25.98 3.73
N ASP A 144 -13.52 -24.95 4.16
CA ASP A 144 -13.89 -23.80 3.34
C ASP A 144 -13.17 -22.54 3.84
N ILE A 145 -12.95 -21.57 2.94
CA ILE A 145 -12.39 -20.29 3.30
C ILE A 145 -13.28 -19.57 4.32
N GLN A 146 -12.69 -19.02 5.35
CA GLN A 146 -13.38 -18.19 6.34
C GLN A 146 -12.71 -16.81 6.38
N ILE A 147 -13.53 -15.76 6.30
CA ILE A 147 -13.08 -14.37 6.33
C ILE A 147 -13.82 -13.63 7.43
N SER A 148 -13.10 -12.91 8.27
CA SER A 148 -13.62 -12.06 9.32
C SER A 148 -12.96 -10.69 9.26
N VAL A 149 -13.75 -9.63 9.34
CA VAL A 149 -13.25 -8.26 9.45
C VAL A 149 -13.03 -7.96 10.93
N LEU A 150 -11.79 -7.73 11.34
CA LEU A 150 -11.44 -7.38 12.72
C LEU A 150 -11.55 -5.87 12.96
N LYS A 151 -11.23 -5.08 11.95
CA LYS A 151 -11.45 -3.63 11.91
C LYS A 151 -12.06 -3.28 10.56
N LYS A 152 -13.10 -2.45 10.55
CA LYS A 152 -13.73 -1.98 9.30
C LYS A 152 -13.25 -0.55 8.99
N GLY A 153 -12.50 -0.41 7.92
CA GLY A 153 -12.06 0.87 7.38
C GLY A 153 -13.17 1.60 6.62
N ASP A 154 -12.96 2.86 6.39
CA ASP A 154 -13.85 3.80 5.70
C ASP A 154 -13.28 4.35 4.38
N GLY A 155 -12.09 3.86 3.97
CA GLY A 155 -11.46 4.23 2.71
C GLY A 155 -12.08 3.55 1.49
N PRO A 156 -11.47 3.72 0.30
CA PRO A 156 -11.92 3.09 -0.94
C PRO A 156 -12.00 1.57 -0.83
N GLU A 157 -12.88 0.98 -1.61
CA GLU A 157 -13.01 -0.48 -1.73
C GLU A 157 -11.91 -1.05 -2.64
N VAL A 158 -11.35 -2.18 -2.26
CA VAL A 158 -10.42 -2.95 -3.07
C VAL A 158 -11.19 -3.68 -4.16
N ALA A 159 -10.93 -3.35 -5.42
CA ALA A 159 -11.49 -4.04 -6.57
C ALA A 159 -10.59 -5.20 -7.01
N SER A 160 -11.18 -6.18 -7.68
CA SER A 160 -10.45 -7.31 -8.21
C SER A 160 -9.36 -6.86 -9.19
N GLY A 161 -8.14 -7.36 -9.00
CA GLY A 161 -6.97 -7.00 -9.83
C GLY A 161 -6.22 -5.74 -9.40
N ASP A 162 -6.67 -5.08 -8.36
CA ASP A 162 -5.98 -3.91 -7.80
C ASP A 162 -4.56 -4.22 -7.34
N THR A 163 -3.74 -3.18 -7.32
CA THR A 163 -2.50 -3.17 -6.56
C THR A 163 -2.78 -2.60 -5.17
N THR A 164 -2.49 -3.36 -4.12
CA THR A 164 -2.73 -2.97 -2.74
C THR A 164 -1.43 -2.69 -2.00
N LEU A 165 -1.46 -1.70 -1.11
CA LEU A 165 -0.45 -1.50 -0.07
C LEU A 165 -0.98 -2.13 1.21
N LEU A 166 -0.23 -3.06 1.79
CA LEU A 166 -0.70 -3.81 2.94
C LEU A 166 0.41 -4.24 3.89
N GLN A 167 0.03 -4.57 5.11
CA GLN A 167 0.82 -5.38 6.04
C GLN A 167 0.14 -6.72 6.23
N TYR A 168 0.90 -7.77 6.49
CA TYR A 168 0.34 -9.08 6.77
C TYR A 168 1.17 -9.89 7.75
N TYR A 169 0.50 -10.82 8.43
CA TYR A 169 1.08 -11.80 9.32
C TYR A 169 0.46 -13.17 9.02
N GLY A 170 1.28 -14.14 8.60
CA GLY A 170 0.85 -15.47 8.21
C GLY A 170 1.31 -16.54 9.20
N VAL A 171 0.38 -17.41 9.64
CA VAL A 171 0.66 -18.58 10.48
C VAL A 171 0.03 -19.84 9.89
N ASN A 172 0.62 -20.98 10.21
CA ASN A 172 0.05 -22.29 9.87
C ASN A 172 -1.00 -22.69 10.94
N TRP A 173 -2.17 -23.15 10.50
CA TRP A 173 -3.23 -23.61 11.42
C TRP A 173 -2.78 -24.76 12.32
N ALA A 174 -1.98 -25.69 11.78
CA ALA A 174 -1.64 -26.95 12.46
C ALA A 174 -0.81 -26.75 13.74
N ASP A 175 0.05 -25.72 13.78
CA ASP A 175 1.00 -25.49 14.87
C ASP A 175 1.05 -24.03 15.36
N GLY A 176 0.31 -23.13 14.71
CA GLY A 176 0.31 -21.68 15.02
C GLY A 176 1.63 -20.98 14.72
N GLN A 177 2.60 -21.66 14.08
CA GLN A 177 3.89 -21.07 13.78
C GLN A 177 3.78 -20.06 12.63
N SER A 178 4.40 -18.90 12.81
CA SER A 178 4.50 -17.92 11.74
C SER A 178 5.47 -18.39 10.66
N PHE A 179 5.02 -18.32 9.41
CA PHE A 179 5.84 -18.65 8.26
C PHE A 179 6.29 -17.41 7.47
N ASP A 180 5.54 -16.32 7.56
CA ASP A 180 5.89 -15.05 6.90
C ASP A 180 5.17 -13.87 7.54
N SER A 181 5.82 -12.69 7.54
CA SER A 181 5.26 -11.48 8.10
C SER A 181 5.99 -10.24 7.57
N SER A 182 5.26 -9.21 7.17
CA SER A 182 5.85 -7.91 6.85
C SER A 182 6.40 -7.21 8.10
N TRP A 183 5.80 -7.43 9.26
CA TRP A 183 6.33 -6.91 10.55
C TRP A 183 7.70 -7.49 10.89
N SER A 184 7.95 -8.77 10.64
CA SER A 184 9.26 -9.39 10.89
C SER A 184 10.37 -8.88 9.97
N ARG A 185 9.99 -8.23 8.85
CA ARG A 185 10.88 -7.58 7.90
C ARG A 185 10.99 -6.07 8.11
N GLY A 186 10.95 -5.63 9.36
CA GLY A 186 11.09 -4.22 9.73
C GLY A 186 9.78 -3.42 9.74
N GLY A 187 8.63 -4.08 9.67
CA GLY A 187 7.32 -3.42 9.74
C GLY A 187 7.02 -2.53 8.53
N THR A 188 7.71 -2.76 7.40
CA THR A 188 7.51 -1.99 6.18
C THR A 188 6.35 -2.59 5.38
N PRO A 189 5.28 -1.82 5.11
CA PRO A 189 4.23 -2.22 4.19
C PRO A 189 4.76 -2.65 2.83
N ILE A 190 4.10 -3.60 2.22
CA ILE A 190 4.43 -4.08 0.87
C ILE A 190 3.33 -3.69 -0.11
N SER A 191 3.70 -3.40 -1.35
CA SER A 191 2.75 -3.24 -2.45
C SER A 191 2.81 -4.46 -3.36
N SER A 192 1.65 -4.99 -3.73
CA SER A 192 1.57 -6.13 -4.64
C SER A 192 0.26 -6.14 -5.40
N GLN A 193 0.30 -6.66 -6.62
CA GLN A 193 -0.91 -6.94 -7.40
C GLN A 193 -1.60 -8.21 -6.89
N GLY A 194 -2.93 -8.25 -6.99
CA GLY A 194 -3.72 -9.38 -6.51
C GLY A 194 -3.26 -10.75 -7.05
N ASN A 195 -2.78 -10.83 -8.28
CA ASN A 195 -2.30 -12.08 -8.90
C ASN A 195 -0.98 -12.64 -8.32
N ALA A 196 -0.30 -11.90 -7.44
CA ALA A 196 0.92 -12.36 -6.77
C ALA A 196 0.65 -13.20 -5.51
N TYR A 197 -0.61 -13.30 -5.08
CA TYR A 197 -1.02 -14.03 -3.89
C TYR A 197 -1.78 -15.32 -4.21
N VAL A 198 -1.85 -16.22 -3.24
CA VAL A 198 -2.71 -17.41 -3.33
C VAL A 198 -4.18 -16.99 -3.46
N PRO A 199 -5.03 -17.79 -4.15
CA PRO A 199 -6.42 -17.41 -4.42
C PRO A 199 -7.24 -17.00 -3.18
N GLY A 200 -7.05 -17.68 -2.05
CA GLY A 200 -7.76 -17.34 -0.81
C GLY A 200 -7.35 -15.99 -0.22
N PHE A 201 -6.10 -15.55 -0.42
CA PHE A 201 -5.66 -14.22 0.01
C PHE A 201 -6.32 -13.13 -0.83
N VAL A 202 -6.42 -13.33 -2.15
CA VAL A 202 -7.12 -12.40 -3.06
C VAL A 202 -8.59 -12.27 -2.67
N GLN A 203 -9.28 -13.40 -2.42
CA GLN A 203 -10.67 -13.39 -1.97
C GLN A 203 -10.87 -12.63 -0.65
N ALA A 204 -9.87 -12.65 0.25
CA ALA A 204 -9.93 -11.91 1.51
C ALA A 204 -9.78 -10.39 1.33
N LEU A 205 -9.19 -9.92 0.23
CA LEU A 205 -9.03 -8.50 -0.08
C LEU A 205 -10.22 -7.94 -0.86
N ASP A 206 -10.78 -8.71 -1.79
CA ASP A 206 -11.84 -8.26 -2.69
C ASP A 206 -13.07 -7.75 -1.92
N GLY A 207 -13.50 -6.52 -2.22
CA GLY A 207 -14.63 -5.86 -1.58
C GLY A 207 -14.35 -5.32 -0.16
N GLN A 208 -13.12 -5.44 0.34
CA GLN A 208 -12.75 -4.80 1.61
C GLN A 208 -12.41 -3.33 1.41
N THR A 209 -12.60 -2.54 2.44
CA THR A 209 -12.26 -1.11 2.40
C THR A 209 -10.86 -0.86 2.97
N VAL A 210 -10.15 0.11 2.40
CA VAL A 210 -8.87 0.62 2.94
C VAL A 210 -9.07 1.10 4.38
N GLY A 211 -8.10 0.79 5.24
CA GLY A 211 -8.17 0.97 6.70
C GLY A 211 -8.67 -0.27 7.44
N SER A 212 -9.15 -1.31 6.73
CA SER A 212 -9.61 -2.55 7.36
C SER A 212 -8.45 -3.45 7.78
N GLN A 213 -8.71 -4.24 8.85
CA GLN A 213 -7.92 -5.41 9.23
C GLN A 213 -8.78 -6.65 9.01
N VAL A 214 -8.27 -7.59 8.21
CA VAL A 214 -8.97 -8.81 7.83
C VAL A 214 -8.23 -10.02 8.37
N LEU A 215 -8.98 -10.94 8.98
CA LEU A 215 -8.51 -12.28 9.34
C LEU A 215 -9.08 -13.28 8.34
N VAL A 216 -8.23 -14.08 7.74
CA VAL A 216 -8.67 -15.12 6.80
C VAL A 216 -8.04 -16.47 7.14
N VAL A 217 -8.85 -17.52 7.06
CA VAL A 217 -8.43 -18.93 7.13
C VAL A 217 -8.59 -19.51 5.73
N ILE A 218 -7.48 -19.94 5.14
CA ILE A 218 -7.37 -20.38 3.74
C ILE A 218 -7.12 -21.90 3.72
N PRO A 219 -8.05 -22.72 3.24
CA PRO A 219 -7.83 -24.14 3.09
C PRO A 219 -6.81 -24.43 1.98
N PRO A 220 -6.17 -25.62 1.97
CA PRO A 220 -5.12 -25.96 1.01
C PRO A 220 -5.50 -25.70 -0.44
N ALA A 221 -6.74 -25.99 -0.85
CA ALA A 221 -7.21 -25.82 -2.23
C ALA A 221 -7.17 -24.35 -2.74
N LEU A 222 -7.22 -23.38 -1.82
CA LEU A 222 -7.11 -21.95 -2.11
C LEU A 222 -5.75 -21.36 -1.66
N GLY A 223 -4.87 -22.21 -1.14
CA GLY A 223 -3.49 -21.91 -0.75
C GLY A 223 -2.50 -22.53 -1.71
N TYR A 224 -1.52 -23.28 -1.17
CA TYR A 224 -0.47 -23.95 -1.95
C TYR A 224 -0.81 -25.41 -2.31
N GLY A 225 -1.97 -25.94 -1.93
CA GLY A 225 -2.41 -27.30 -2.26
C GLY A 225 -1.48 -28.37 -1.68
N ASP A 226 -1.18 -29.34 -2.49
CA ASP A 226 -0.28 -30.46 -2.19
C ASP A 226 1.22 -30.13 -2.35
N GLN A 227 1.55 -28.86 -2.63
CA GLN A 227 2.93 -28.40 -2.78
C GLN A 227 3.42 -27.77 -1.48
N ALA A 228 4.58 -28.22 -1.00
CA ALA A 228 5.27 -27.53 0.09
C ALA A 228 5.92 -26.22 -0.44
N GLN A 229 5.84 -25.14 0.34
CA GLN A 229 6.38 -23.84 -0.04
C GLN A 229 7.24 -23.25 1.10
N GLY A 230 8.55 -23.29 0.95
CA GLY A 230 9.48 -22.84 2.00
C GLY A 230 9.26 -23.62 3.31
N SER A 231 8.89 -22.93 4.39
CA SER A 231 8.56 -23.53 5.68
C SER A 231 7.11 -24.04 5.79
N ILE A 232 6.29 -23.86 4.75
CA ILE A 232 4.88 -24.28 4.72
C ILE A 232 4.81 -25.72 4.19
N PRO A 233 4.36 -26.71 5.00
CA PRO A 233 4.17 -28.09 4.53
C PRO A 233 3.08 -28.18 3.44
N ALA A 234 3.10 -29.27 2.67
CA ALA A 234 2.01 -29.61 1.76
C ALA A 234 0.69 -29.77 2.53
N ASN A 235 -0.42 -29.42 1.89
CA ASN A 235 -1.78 -29.48 2.45
C ASN A 235 -1.98 -28.64 3.72
N SER A 236 -1.22 -27.53 3.88
CA SER A 236 -1.38 -26.62 5.00
C SER A 236 -2.62 -25.73 4.85
N THR A 237 -3.40 -25.60 5.92
CA THR A 237 -4.37 -24.52 6.09
C THR A 237 -3.64 -23.29 6.62
N LEU A 238 -3.76 -22.17 5.93
CA LEU A 238 -3.06 -20.92 6.24
C LEU A 238 -4.00 -19.94 6.94
N VAL A 239 -3.45 -19.19 7.87
CA VAL A 239 -4.18 -18.09 8.52
C VAL A 239 -3.40 -16.81 8.29
N PHE A 240 -4.08 -15.77 7.80
CA PHE A 240 -3.47 -14.45 7.66
C PHE A 240 -4.28 -13.40 8.41
N VAL A 241 -3.55 -12.47 9.01
CA VAL A 241 -4.05 -11.15 9.43
C VAL A 241 -3.49 -10.13 8.45
N ILE A 242 -4.37 -9.34 7.82
CA ILE A 242 -4.02 -8.43 6.73
C ILE A 242 -4.54 -7.04 7.07
N ASP A 243 -3.64 -6.05 7.10
CA ASP A 243 -3.98 -4.63 7.19
C ASP A 243 -3.97 -4.03 5.79
N ILE A 244 -5.10 -3.49 5.34
CA ILE A 244 -5.26 -2.88 4.01
C ILE A 244 -5.05 -1.37 4.15
N LEU A 245 -3.93 -0.86 3.60
CA LEU A 245 -3.46 0.51 3.86
C LEU A 245 -3.72 1.47 2.70
N ALA A 246 -3.73 0.96 1.46
CA ALA A 246 -4.15 1.69 0.28
C ALA A 246 -4.50 0.71 -0.85
N THR A 247 -5.22 1.19 -1.85
CA THR A 247 -5.50 0.45 -3.08
C THR A 247 -5.31 1.35 -4.29
N GLN A 248 -4.86 0.77 -5.39
CA GLN A 248 -4.77 1.41 -6.69
C GLN A 248 -5.48 0.55 -7.71
N HIS A 249 -6.53 1.09 -8.31
CA HIS A 249 -7.31 0.39 -9.31
C HIS A 249 -6.50 0.09 -10.57
N ALA A 250 -6.69 -1.11 -11.10
CA ALA A 250 -6.15 -1.46 -12.40
C ALA A 250 -6.66 -0.48 -13.47
N LYS A 251 -5.75 0.05 -14.30
CA LYS A 251 -6.19 0.90 -15.42
C LYS A 251 -7.03 0.05 -16.38
N THR A 252 -8.27 0.44 -16.61
CA THR A 252 -9.08 -0.10 -17.70
C THR A 252 -8.38 0.22 -19.02
N GLN A 253 -8.02 -0.84 -19.77
CA GLN A 253 -7.46 -0.72 -21.10
C GLN A 253 -8.54 -0.26 -22.09
#